data_8f9c7904bb79c126bf7292d4d7cc4a1a
#
_entry.id   8f9c7904bb79c126bf7292d4d7cc4a1a
#
_cell.length_a   1.000
_cell.length_b   1.000
_cell.length_c   1.000
_cell.angle_alpha   90.00
_cell.angle_beta   90.00
_cell.angle_gamma   90.00
#
_symmetry.space_group_name_H-M   'P 1'
#
loop_
_entity.id
_entity.type
_entity.pdbx_description
1 polymer ?
#
loop_
_entity_poly.entity_id
_entity_poly.type
_entity_poly.pdbx_seq_one_letter_code
_entity_poly.pdbx_strand_id
1 'polypeptide(L)'
;MKTPIYDFVRRYADSGAMRLHMPGHKGAGDIERYDITEINGADSLYEAEGIIAESEKNASEIFDCSTFYSTEGSSHCIRAMLYLAGLRAAEQGKKLKVLALRNAHKTFLSAAALLDFQVCWVYPDESESYLSCSITAEKLGAELDKYGYAVTAV
;
A
#
# COMPACT_ATOMS: atom_id res chain seq x y z
N MET A 1 -1.72 -18.57 16.58
CA MET A 1 -2.19 -18.07 15.27
C MET A 1 -1.52 -18.90 14.18
N LYS A 2 -2.24 -19.26 13.13
CA LYS A 2 -1.67 -19.99 11.99
C LYS A 2 -0.93 -19.02 11.06
N THR A 3 0.09 -19.53 10.35
CA THR A 3 0.87 -18.78 9.36
C THR A 3 0.70 -19.43 7.98
N PRO A 4 -0.47 -19.30 7.32
CA PRO A 4 -0.89 -20.14 6.20
C PRO A 4 0.12 -20.17 5.04
N ILE A 5 0.62 -19.00 4.64
CA ILE A 5 1.62 -18.86 3.56
C ILE A 5 2.94 -19.53 3.97
N TYR A 6 3.46 -19.19 5.15
CA TYR A 6 4.71 -19.75 5.65
C TYR A 6 4.63 -21.28 5.79
N ASP A 7 3.53 -21.77 6.38
CA ASP A 7 3.32 -23.20 6.59
C ASP A 7 3.22 -23.96 5.25
N PHE A 8 2.58 -23.38 4.25
CA PHE A 8 2.51 -23.93 2.91
C PHE A 8 3.90 -24.00 2.25
N VAL A 9 4.63 -22.87 2.24
CA VAL A 9 5.96 -22.78 1.63
C VAL A 9 6.94 -23.78 2.27
N ARG A 10 6.90 -23.89 3.60
CA ARG A 10 7.72 -24.88 4.33
C ARG A 10 7.40 -26.31 3.92
N ARG A 11 6.12 -26.70 3.92
CA ARG A 11 5.71 -28.05 3.50
C ARG A 11 6.10 -28.32 2.07
N TYR A 12 5.93 -27.36 1.17
CA TYR A 12 6.34 -27.51 -0.22
C TYR A 12 7.86 -27.67 -0.35
N ALA A 13 8.64 -26.88 0.36
CA ALA A 13 10.10 -26.98 0.37
C ALA A 13 10.59 -28.36 0.83
N ASP A 14 9.91 -28.97 1.80
CA ASP A 14 10.27 -30.27 2.38
C ASP A 14 9.63 -31.45 1.64
N SER A 15 8.75 -31.24 0.67
CA SER A 15 7.99 -32.30 -0.01
C SER A 15 8.81 -33.15 -1.00
N GLY A 16 9.97 -32.66 -1.43
CA GLY A 16 10.75 -33.32 -2.50
C GLY A 16 10.09 -33.25 -3.88
N ALA A 17 9.06 -32.45 -4.05
CA ALA A 17 8.35 -32.31 -5.33
C ALA A 17 9.28 -31.78 -6.44
N MET A 18 9.14 -32.35 -7.63
CA MET A 18 9.87 -31.89 -8.80
C MET A 18 9.35 -30.50 -9.22
N ARG A 19 10.23 -29.51 -9.28
CA ARG A 19 9.91 -28.11 -9.57
C ARG A 19 10.04 -27.83 -11.05
N LEU A 20 8.92 -27.87 -11.75
CA LEU A 20 8.84 -27.55 -13.19
C LEU A 20 8.24 -26.17 -13.45
N HIS A 21 7.77 -25.50 -12.42
CA HIS A 21 7.23 -24.15 -12.53
C HIS A 21 8.33 -23.10 -12.80
N MET A 22 7.95 -21.97 -13.37
CA MET A 22 8.85 -20.86 -13.70
C MET A 22 8.25 -19.51 -13.23
N PRO A 23 9.04 -18.67 -12.56
CA PRO A 23 10.37 -18.96 -12.01
C PRO A 23 10.31 -20.01 -10.90
N GLY A 24 11.38 -20.33 -10.22
CA GLY A 24 11.36 -21.29 -9.09
C GLY A 24 12.71 -21.91 -8.81
N HIS A 25 13.78 -21.40 -9.44
CA HIS A 25 15.20 -21.76 -9.23
C HIS A 25 15.46 -23.26 -9.04
N LYS A 26 14.49 -24.11 -9.35
CA LYS A 26 14.48 -25.58 -9.20
C LYS A 26 14.74 -26.07 -7.77
N GLY A 27 14.68 -25.19 -6.76
CA GLY A 27 14.94 -25.53 -5.37
C GLY A 27 16.40 -25.92 -5.06
N ALA A 28 17.34 -25.49 -5.88
CA ALA A 28 18.72 -25.96 -5.84
C ALA A 28 19.57 -25.38 -4.71
N GLY A 29 19.15 -24.32 -4.06
CA GLY A 29 19.86 -23.66 -2.97
C GLY A 29 19.06 -23.60 -1.66
N ASP A 30 19.68 -23.05 -0.62
CA ASP A 30 19.07 -22.98 0.71
C ASP A 30 17.87 -22.03 0.77
N ILE A 31 17.94 -20.91 0.03
CA ILE A 31 16.86 -19.90 -0.04
C ILE A 31 15.91 -20.25 -1.19
N GLU A 32 16.42 -20.71 -2.31
CA GLU A 32 15.69 -21.02 -3.53
C GLU A 32 14.67 -22.16 -3.34
N ARG A 33 14.85 -23.00 -2.31
CA ARG A 33 13.86 -24.01 -1.92
C ARG A 33 12.51 -23.43 -1.49
N TYR A 34 12.48 -22.15 -1.10
CA TYR A 34 11.27 -21.43 -0.71
C TYR A 34 10.68 -20.59 -1.83
N ASP A 35 11.34 -20.56 -3.00
CA ASP A 35 10.83 -19.85 -4.17
C ASP A 35 9.72 -20.64 -4.84
N ILE A 36 8.54 -20.06 -4.90
CA ILE A 36 7.33 -20.64 -5.48
C ILE A 36 6.66 -19.64 -6.41
N THR A 37 5.76 -20.12 -7.24
CA THR A 37 4.83 -19.32 -8.05
C THR A 37 3.41 -19.82 -7.82
N GLU A 38 2.47 -19.51 -8.70
CA GLU A 38 1.07 -19.99 -8.64
C GLU A 38 0.98 -21.49 -8.92
N ILE A 39 1.57 -22.29 -8.04
CA ILE A 39 1.43 -23.75 -8.04
C ILE A 39 0.16 -24.16 -7.30
N ASN A 40 -0.30 -25.38 -7.49
CA ASN A 40 -1.51 -25.87 -6.84
C ASN A 40 -1.46 -25.68 -5.32
N GLY A 41 -2.41 -24.91 -4.79
CA GLY A 41 -2.53 -24.57 -3.38
C GLY A 41 -1.73 -23.35 -2.93
N ALA A 42 -0.96 -22.69 -3.81
CA ALA A 42 -0.20 -21.49 -3.47
C ALA A 42 -1.06 -20.22 -3.45
N ASP A 43 -2.26 -20.27 -4.04
CA ASP A 43 -3.17 -19.12 -4.17
C ASP A 43 -2.65 -18.05 -5.14
N SER A 44 -3.43 -17.02 -5.42
CA SER A 44 -3.07 -15.87 -6.25
C SER A 44 -3.39 -14.57 -5.51
N LEU A 45 -2.45 -13.62 -5.52
CA LEU A 45 -2.62 -12.36 -4.77
C LEU A 45 -3.80 -11.52 -5.25
N TYR A 46 -4.08 -11.53 -6.57
CA TYR A 46 -5.14 -10.70 -7.15
C TYR A 46 -6.54 -11.34 -7.06
N GLU A 47 -6.59 -12.64 -6.78
CA GLU A 47 -7.82 -13.43 -6.64
C GLU A 47 -7.68 -14.37 -5.44
N ALA A 48 -7.34 -13.81 -4.28
CA ALA A 48 -7.02 -14.58 -3.08
C ALA A 48 -8.26 -15.31 -2.55
N GLU A 49 -8.23 -16.64 -2.60
CA GLU A 49 -9.31 -17.53 -2.12
C GLU A 49 -8.79 -18.60 -1.15
N GLY A 50 -7.47 -18.74 -1.02
CA GLY A 50 -6.81 -19.78 -0.25
C GLY A 50 -5.94 -19.25 0.90
N ILE A 51 -4.64 -19.65 0.88
CA ILE A 51 -3.70 -19.31 1.96
C ILE A 51 -3.39 -17.81 2.07
N ILE A 52 -3.47 -17.08 0.98
CA ILE A 52 -3.29 -15.62 1.00
C ILE A 52 -4.50 -14.98 1.67
N ALA A 53 -5.72 -15.35 1.27
CA ALA A 53 -6.94 -14.87 1.89
C ALA A 53 -6.99 -15.20 3.41
N GLU A 54 -6.60 -16.42 3.81
CA GLU A 54 -6.51 -16.79 5.23
C GLU A 54 -5.47 -15.93 5.97
N SER A 55 -4.34 -15.63 5.33
CA SER A 55 -3.30 -14.78 5.91
C SER A 55 -3.74 -13.32 6.05
N GLU A 56 -4.41 -12.76 5.04
CA GLU A 56 -5.00 -11.41 5.10
C GLU A 56 -6.07 -11.30 6.18
N LYS A 57 -6.89 -12.35 6.35
CA LYS A 57 -7.87 -12.42 7.45
C LYS A 57 -7.18 -12.40 8.81
N ASN A 58 -6.11 -13.19 9.00
CA ASN A 58 -5.34 -13.19 10.24
C ASN A 58 -4.72 -11.81 10.52
N ALA A 59 -4.19 -11.14 9.49
CA ALA A 59 -3.68 -9.79 9.62
C ALA A 59 -4.80 -8.78 9.96
N SER A 60 -5.96 -8.93 9.37
CA SER A 60 -7.13 -8.09 9.65
C SER A 60 -7.59 -8.22 11.11
N GLU A 61 -7.54 -9.43 11.68
CA GLU A 61 -7.83 -9.66 13.10
C GLU A 61 -6.82 -8.98 14.02
N ILE A 62 -5.52 -8.96 13.65
CA ILE A 62 -4.47 -8.30 14.45
C ILE A 62 -4.60 -6.78 14.43
N PHE A 63 -4.85 -6.22 13.26
CA PHE A 63 -4.91 -4.76 13.06
C PHE A 63 -6.30 -4.17 13.30
N ASP A 64 -7.29 -5.01 13.60
CA ASP A 64 -8.70 -4.62 13.77
C ASP A 64 -9.22 -3.78 12.57
N CYS A 65 -8.80 -4.14 11.37
CA CYS A 65 -9.23 -3.51 10.12
C CYS A 65 -9.03 -4.43 8.92
N SER A 66 -9.77 -4.18 7.84
CA SER A 66 -9.57 -4.92 6.58
C SER A 66 -8.15 -4.71 6.05
N THR A 67 -7.39 -5.79 5.95
CA THR A 67 -5.98 -5.77 5.55
C THR A 67 -5.79 -6.56 4.27
N PHE A 68 -5.11 -5.97 3.30
CA PHE A 68 -4.77 -6.58 2.00
C PHE A 68 -3.28 -6.45 1.75
N TYR A 69 -2.69 -7.48 1.14
CA TYR A 69 -1.26 -7.49 0.83
C TYR A 69 -0.95 -6.80 -0.50
N SER A 70 0.20 -6.14 -0.54
CA SER A 70 0.77 -5.60 -1.76
C SER A 70 2.22 -6.02 -1.91
N THR A 71 2.60 -6.46 -3.11
CA THR A 71 3.99 -6.82 -3.45
C THR A 71 4.78 -5.64 -4.02
N GLU A 72 4.12 -4.51 -4.28
CA GLU A 72 4.76 -3.29 -4.81
C GLU A 72 5.19 -2.31 -3.70
N GLY A 73 5.16 -2.77 -2.45
CA GLY A 73 5.53 -1.99 -1.27
C GLY A 73 4.57 -0.84 -0.97
N SER A 74 4.99 0.05 -0.06
CA SER A 74 4.18 1.20 0.39
C SER A 74 3.81 2.18 -0.74
N SER A 75 4.57 2.21 -1.82
CA SER A 75 4.25 3.05 -2.98
C SER A 75 2.91 2.68 -3.62
N HIS A 76 2.59 1.39 -3.70
CA HIS A 76 1.28 0.95 -4.18
C HIS A 76 0.18 1.32 -3.19
N CYS A 77 0.41 1.10 -1.89
CA CYS A 77 -0.57 1.43 -0.85
C CYS A 77 -0.90 2.93 -0.84
N ILE A 78 0.10 3.81 -1.00
CA ILE A 78 -0.11 5.26 -1.12
C ILE A 78 -0.98 5.59 -2.35
N ARG A 79 -0.67 5.00 -3.51
CA ARG A 79 -1.49 5.21 -4.72
C ARG A 79 -2.91 4.70 -4.56
N ALA A 80 -3.08 3.51 -3.97
CA ALA A 80 -4.41 2.94 -3.70
C ALA A 80 -5.23 3.82 -2.75
N MET A 81 -4.63 4.31 -1.66
CA MET A 81 -5.27 5.22 -0.72
C MET A 81 -5.76 6.51 -1.42
N LEU A 82 -4.91 7.14 -2.24
CA LEU A 82 -5.26 8.34 -2.97
C LEU A 82 -6.31 8.08 -4.06
N TYR A 83 -6.26 6.92 -4.71
CA TYR A 83 -7.28 6.50 -5.66
C TYR A 83 -8.65 6.34 -5.00
N LEU A 84 -8.71 5.67 -3.83
CA LEU A 84 -9.95 5.52 -3.06
C LEU A 84 -10.50 6.88 -2.60
N ALA A 85 -9.62 7.79 -2.20
CA ALA A 85 -10.03 9.17 -1.89
C ALA A 85 -10.61 9.88 -3.11
N GLY A 86 -10.03 9.64 -4.30
CA GLY A 86 -10.54 10.15 -5.58
C GLY A 86 -11.92 9.61 -5.93
N LEU A 87 -12.14 8.30 -5.76
CA LEU A 87 -13.46 7.68 -5.96
C LEU A 87 -14.51 8.30 -5.03
N ARG A 88 -14.18 8.46 -3.76
CA ARG A 88 -15.08 9.08 -2.78
C ARG A 88 -15.40 10.54 -3.11
N ALA A 89 -14.44 11.30 -3.61
CA ALA A 89 -14.67 12.66 -4.10
C ALA A 89 -15.61 12.67 -5.32
N ALA A 90 -15.39 11.76 -6.26
CA ALA A 90 -16.23 11.64 -7.46
C ALA A 90 -17.68 11.26 -7.13
N GLU A 91 -17.92 10.38 -6.16
CA GLU A 91 -19.28 10.05 -5.66
C GLU A 91 -20.02 11.30 -5.13
N GLN A 92 -19.28 12.30 -4.65
CA GLN A 92 -19.82 13.59 -4.20
C GLN A 92 -19.88 14.63 -5.32
N GLY A 93 -19.58 14.28 -6.56
CA GLY A 93 -19.52 15.20 -7.70
C GLY A 93 -18.36 16.20 -7.63
N LYS A 94 -17.30 15.88 -6.88
CA LYS A 94 -16.15 16.76 -6.64
C LYS A 94 -14.88 16.18 -7.28
N LYS A 95 -13.94 17.05 -7.61
CA LYS A 95 -12.57 16.66 -7.93
C LYS A 95 -11.75 16.55 -6.66
N LEU A 96 -10.90 15.52 -6.59
CA LEU A 96 -10.00 15.34 -5.47
C LEU A 96 -9.00 16.50 -5.37
N LYS A 97 -8.92 17.10 -4.21
CA LYS A 97 -7.85 18.02 -3.81
C LYS A 97 -7.18 17.45 -2.58
N VAL A 98 -5.87 17.44 -2.55
CA VAL A 98 -5.10 16.89 -1.42
C VAL A 98 -4.20 17.97 -0.87
N LEU A 99 -4.34 18.24 0.43
CA LEU A 99 -3.43 19.09 1.17
C LEU A 99 -2.22 18.26 1.60
N ALA A 100 -1.03 18.64 1.20
CA ALA A 100 0.19 17.90 1.46
C ALA A 100 1.33 18.79 1.94
N LEU A 101 2.09 18.27 2.88
CA LEU A 101 3.33 18.91 3.33
C LEU A 101 4.39 18.84 2.22
N ARG A 102 5.23 19.87 2.13
CA ARG A 102 6.22 19.98 1.05
C ARG A 102 7.28 18.88 1.05
N ASN A 103 7.47 18.20 2.18
CA ASN A 103 8.38 17.06 2.34
C ASN A 103 7.73 15.68 2.03
N ALA A 104 6.56 15.67 1.38
CA ALA A 104 5.90 14.43 0.99
C ALA A 104 6.80 13.55 0.11
N HIS A 105 6.70 12.23 0.29
CA HIS A 105 7.48 11.26 -0.46
C HIS A 105 7.22 11.35 -1.96
N LYS A 106 8.23 11.08 -2.80
CA LYS A 106 8.13 11.15 -4.28
C LYS A 106 6.97 10.37 -4.88
N THR A 107 6.55 9.28 -4.23
CA THR A 107 5.39 8.48 -4.66
C THR A 107 4.10 9.29 -4.66
N PHE A 108 3.95 10.24 -3.73
CA PHE A 108 2.81 11.15 -3.71
C PHE A 108 2.75 12.00 -4.99
N LEU A 109 3.88 12.52 -5.44
CA LEU A 109 3.95 13.28 -6.70
C LEU A 109 3.59 12.41 -7.92
N SER A 110 4.11 11.18 -7.94
CA SER A 110 3.79 10.23 -9.01
C SER A 110 2.31 9.85 -9.00
N ALA A 111 1.71 9.71 -7.81
CA ALA A 111 0.28 9.46 -7.66
C ALA A 111 -0.56 10.66 -8.12
N ALA A 112 -0.14 11.90 -7.81
CA ALA A 112 -0.83 13.11 -8.27
C ALA A 112 -0.86 13.20 -9.80
N ALA A 113 0.26 12.88 -10.45
CA ALA A 113 0.36 12.84 -11.90
C ALA A 113 -0.49 11.71 -12.52
N LEU A 114 -0.49 10.52 -11.91
CA LEU A 114 -1.24 9.36 -12.39
C LEU A 114 -2.77 9.53 -12.26
N LEU A 115 -3.21 10.10 -11.14
CA LEU A 115 -4.62 10.20 -10.77
C LEU A 115 -5.24 11.56 -11.07
N ASP A 116 -4.45 12.50 -11.59
CA ASP A 116 -4.87 13.85 -12.00
C ASP A 116 -5.64 14.63 -10.93
N PHE A 117 -5.16 14.60 -9.69
CA PHE A 117 -5.74 15.37 -8.61
C PHE A 117 -4.95 16.66 -8.32
N GLN A 118 -5.63 17.64 -7.74
CA GLN A 118 -5.02 18.89 -7.37
C GLN A 118 -4.27 18.77 -6.05
N VAL A 119 -2.99 19.17 -6.03
CA VAL A 119 -2.19 19.27 -4.80
C VAL A 119 -2.19 20.69 -4.27
N CYS A 120 -2.57 20.84 -3.00
CA CYS A 120 -2.46 22.07 -2.24
C CYS A 120 -1.26 21.95 -1.29
N TRP A 121 -0.17 22.63 -1.61
CA TRP A 121 1.06 22.51 -0.84
C TRP A 121 1.04 23.36 0.43
N VAL A 122 1.40 22.76 1.55
CA VAL A 122 1.74 23.45 2.78
C VAL A 122 3.26 23.54 2.87
N TYR A 123 3.74 24.76 3.04
CA TYR A 123 5.16 25.06 3.17
C TYR A 123 5.54 25.23 4.64
N PRO A 124 6.78 24.86 5.03
CA PRO A 124 7.30 25.14 6.36
C PRO A 124 7.37 26.65 6.61
N ASP A 125 7.54 27.02 7.86
CA ASP A 125 7.84 28.40 8.20
C ASP A 125 9.25 28.77 7.74
N GLU A 126 9.53 30.06 7.46
CA GLU A 126 10.81 30.51 6.90
C GLU A 126 12.04 30.14 7.76
N SER A 127 11.83 29.88 9.05
CA SER A 127 12.88 29.45 9.98
C SER A 127 13.26 27.96 9.87
N GLU A 128 12.51 27.17 9.10
CA GLU A 128 12.74 25.73 9.00
C GLU A 128 13.57 25.37 7.79
N SER A 129 14.33 24.27 7.92
CA SER A 129 15.03 23.64 6.81
C SER A 129 14.04 23.11 5.78
N TYR A 130 14.36 23.20 4.49
CA TYR A 130 13.57 22.58 3.43
C TYR A 130 13.50 21.03 3.52
N LEU A 131 14.34 20.42 4.39
CA LEU A 131 14.32 18.99 4.68
C LEU A 131 13.30 18.62 5.78
N SER A 132 12.85 19.61 6.56
CA SER A 132 11.83 19.44 7.57
C SER A 132 10.63 20.31 7.22
N CYS A 133 9.44 19.81 7.45
CA CYS A 133 8.21 20.56 7.27
C CYS A 133 7.27 20.18 8.42
N SER A 134 7.51 20.81 9.58
CA SER A 134 6.58 20.69 10.70
C SER A 134 5.38 21.60 10.47
N ILE A 135 4.23 21.18 10.94
CA ILE A 135 2.99 21.93 10.88
C ILE A 135 2.27 21.81 12.21
N THR A 136 1.75 22.94 12.72
CA THR A 136 0.88 22.91 13.89
C THR A 136 -0.56 22.62 13.50
N ALA A 137 -1.37 22.19 14.46
CA ALA A 137 -2.81 21.95 14.23
C ALA A 137 -3.53 23.22 13.79
N GLU A 138 -3.15 24.38 14.33
CA GLU A 138 -3.70 25.69 13.99
C GLU A 138 -3.38 26.05 12.53
N LYS A 139 -2.13 25.84 12.10
CA LYS A 139 -1.72 26.10 10.71
C LYS A 139 -2.43 25.15 9.73
N LEU A 140 -2.56 23.88 10.09
CA LEU A 140 -3.32 22.91 9.30
C LEU A 140 -4.78 23.33 9.18
N GLY A 141 -5.41 23.74 10.29
CA GLY A 141 -6.78 24.25 10.31
C GLY A 141 -6.97 25.46 9.38
N ALA A 142 -6.07 26.43 9.47
CA ALA A 142 -6.12 27.63 8.62
C ALA A 142 -5.98 27.29 7.11
N GLU A 143 -5.11 26.35 6.76
CA GLU A 143 -4.97 25.91 5.37
C GLU A 143 -6.21 25.13 4.90
N LEU A 144 -6.82 24.30 5.74
CA LEU A 144 -8.08 23.61 5.42
C LEU A 144 -9.22 24.61 5.19
N ASP A 145 -9.35 25.63 6.03
CA ASP A 145 -10.36 26.68 5.88
C ASP A 145 -10.19 27.47 4.57
N LYS A 146 -8.95 27.74 4.19
CA LYS A 146 -8.60 28.44 2.94
C LYS A 146 -9.04 27.67 1.69
N TYR A 147 -8.94 26.36 1.69
CA TYR A 147 -9.29 25.52 0.53
C TYR A 147 -10.71 24.94 0.58
N GLY A 148 -11.41 25.10 1.72
CA GLY A 148 -12.78 24.63 1.92
C GLY A 148 -12.92 23.09 2.00
N TYR A 149 -14.13 22.62 2.19
CA TYR A 149 -14.47 21.21 2.41
C TYR A 149 -14.18 20.23 1.25
N ALA A 150 -13.46 20.66 0.23
CA ALA A 150 -13.10 19.80 -0.91
C ALA A 150 -11.75 19.10 -0.73
N VAL A 151 -11.14 19.23 0.43
CA VAL A 151 -9.79 18.72 0.71
C VAL A 151 -9.85 17.46 1.54
N THR A 152 -9.22 16.41 1.06
CA THR A 152 -8.83 15.28 1.88
C THR A 152 -7.38 15.52 2.30
N ALA A 153 -7.12 15.70 3.59
CA ALA A 153 -5.78 15.83 4.13
C ALA A 153 -5.13 14.45 4.22
N VAL A 154 -3.88 14.36 3.84
CA VAL A 154 -3.03 13.18 4.01
C VAL A 154 -1.81 13.56 4.82
#